data_8285dfe075cf62007e9147f410889fdb
#
_entry.id   8285dfe075cf62007e9147f410889fdb
#
_cell.length_a   1.000
_cell.length_b   1.000
_cell.length_c   1.000
_cell.angle_alpha   90.00
_cell.angle_beta   90.00
_cell.angle_gamma   90.00
#
_symmetry.space_group_name_H-M   'P 1'
#
loop_
_entity.id
_entity.type
_entity.pdbx_description
1 polymer ?
#
loop_
_entity_poly.entity_id
_entity_poly.type
_entity_poly.pdbx_seq_one_letter_code
_entity_poly.pdbx_strand_id
1 'polypeptide(L)'
;GLTRFQVTIGEVDYFRGLCEEAGLDENTEKELRSCISGKNFFAAQELLEQKQIPEPYHSILLKLADMFENIESLEDAKSLVKNERSLQAIARLEKLRKRLEQYGVAEYITFDLGMLSKYQYYTGVVFKAYTYGIGDAVVKGGRYDNLLRKFGKDTAAIGFVIVIDDLLEALSRQKVVI
;
A
#
# COMPACT_ATOMS: atom_id res chain seq x y z
N GLY A 1 -11.44 -9.02 22.91
CA GLY A 1 -11.11 -8.13 21.80
C GLY A 1 -11.62 -8.67 20.47
N LEU A 2 -11.36 -7.93 19.38
CA LEU A 2 -11.68 -8.38 18.02
C LEU A 2 -10.88 -9.65 17.66
N THR A 3 -11.55 -10.65 17.11
CA THR A 3 -10.94 -11.93 16.72
C THR A 3 -10.89 -12.10 15.19
N ARG A 4 -11.68 -11.33 14.46
CA ARG A 4 -11.77 -11.39 12.99
C ARG A 4 -11.28 -10.08 12.40
N PHE A 5 -9.99 -9.98 12.19
CA PHE A 5 -9.36 -8.82 11.58
C PHE A 5 -8.22 -9.24 10.66
N GLN A 6 -7.90 -8.37 9.72
CA GLN A 6 -6.81 -8.52 8.77
C GLN A 6 -6.09 -7.18 8.63
N VAL A 7 -4.78 -7.20 8.59
CA VAL A 7 -3.96 -6.01 8.29
C VAL A 7 -3.31 -6.20 6.94
N THR A 8 -3.59 -5.27 6.03
CA THR A 8 -2.95 -5.22 4.72
C THR A 8 -1.84 -4.18 4.75
N ILE A 9 -0.68 -4.54 4.23
CA ILE A 9 0.52 -3.70 4.22
C ILE A 9 0.97 -3.49 2.77
N GLY A 10 1.16 -2.23 2.39
CA GLY A 10 1.75 -1.80 1.12
C GLY A 10 3.07 -1.06 1.32
N GLU A 11 3.76 -0.80 0.21
CA GLU A 11 5.02 -0.05 0.20
C GLU A 11 5.07 0.89 -0.99
N VAL A 12 5.02 2.19 -0.71
CA VAL A 12 4.89 3.25 -1.72
C VAL A 12 6.07 3.31 -2.68
N ASP A 13 7.27 3.01 -2.20
CA ASP A 13 8.49 3.10 -3.02
C ASP A 13 8.56 2.03 -4.11
N TYR A 14 7.83 0.92 -3.97
CA TYR A 14 7.72 -0.06 -5.06
C TYR A 14 7.09 0.57 -6.30
N PHE A 15 5.95 1.21 -6.13
CA PHE A 15 5.26 1.94 -7.19
C PHE A 15 6.08 3.11 -7.74
N ARG A 16 6.68 3.92 -6.84
CA ARG A 16 7.51 5.06 -7.26
C ARG A 16 8.70 4.64 -8.10
N GLY A 17 9.41 3.58 -7.70
CA GLY A 17 10.53 3.05 -8.45
C GLY A 17 10.14 2.61 -9.87
N LEU A 18 8.96 2.00 -10.02
CA LEU A 18 8.41 1.66 -11.33
C LEU A 18 8.09 2.90 -12.17
N CYS A 19 7.47 3.91 -11.58
CA CYS A 19 7.15 5.17 -12.28
C CYS A 19 8.42 5.91 -12.72
N GLU A 20 9.44 5.99 -11.88
CA GLU A 20 10.73 6.60 -12.20
C GLU A 20 11.42 5.88 -13.37
N GLU A 21 11.47 4.55 -13.32
CA GLU A 21 12.10 3.72 -14.36
C GLU A 21 11.33 3.79 -15.69
N ALA A 22 9.99 3.88 -15.63
CA ALA A 22 9.13 4.07 -16.79
C ALA A 22 9.14 5.51 -17.34
N GLY A 23 9.81 6.45 -16.66
CA GLY A 23 9.92 7.86 -17.09
C GLY A 23 8.62 8.66 -16.92
N LEU A 24 7.76 8.30 -15.98
CA LEU A 24 6.53 9.05 -15.71
C LEU A 24 6.85 10.41 -15.09
N ASP A 25 6.17 11.45 -15.58
CA ASP A 25 6.17 12.77 -14.92
C ASP A 25 5.32 12.75 -13.63
N GLU A 26 5.53 13.74 -12.77
CA GLU A 26 4.87 13.84 -11.45
C GLU A 26 3.33 13.86 -11.54
N ASN A 27 2.77 14.50 -12.57
CA ASN A 27 1.32 14.55 -12.75
C ASN A 27 0.76 13.18 -13.15
N THR A 28 1.41 12.51 -14.09
CA THR A 28 1.05 11.16 -14.52
C THR A 28 1.18 10.15 -13.37
N GLU A 29 2.27 10.22 -12.57
CA GLU A 29 2.41 9.39 -11.37
C GLU A 29 1.23 9.61 -10.41
N LYS A 30 0.84 10.86 -10.17
CA LYS A 30 -0.26 11.23 -9.27
C LYS A 30 -1.61 10.71 -9.75
N GLU A 31 -1.90 10.85 -11.05
CA GLU A 31 -3.13 10.33 -11.66
C GLU A 31 -3.16 8.80 -11.58
N LEU A 32 -2.09 8.13 -11.98
CA LEU A 32 -1.97 6.68 -11.91
C LEU A 32 -2.10 6.15 -10.48
N ARG A 33 -1.48 6.83 -9.51
CA ARG A 33 -1.63 6.53 -8.08
C ARG A 33 -3.10 6.60 -7.63
N SER A 34 -3.84 7.59 -8.13
CA SER A 34 -5.28 7.71 -7.81
C SER A 34 -6.07 6.55 -8.40
N CYS A 35 -5.79 6.15 -9.63
CA CYS A 35 -6.42 4.99 -10.27
C CYS A 35 -6.12 3.69 -9.50
N ILE A 36 -4.86 3.43 -9.16
CA ILE A 36 -4.45 2.23 -8.41
C ILE A 36 -5.05 2.21 -7.01
N SER A 37 -4.99 3.34 -6.28
CA SER A 37 -5.57 3.44 -4.94
C SER A 37 -7.08 3.25 -4.92
N GLY A 38 -7.77 3.62 -6.01
CA GLY A 38 -9.20 3.45 -6.22
C GLY A 38 -9.57 2.10 -6.83
N LYS A 39 -8.59 1.25 -7.15
CA LYS A 39 -8.77 0.00 -7.89
C LYS A 39 -9.55 0.21 -9.20
N ASN A 40 -9.29 1.33 -9.87
CA ASN A 40 -9.90 1.68 -11.15
C ASN A 40 -9.01 1.20 -12.30
N PHE A 41 -9.14 -0.08 -12.63
CA PHE A 41 -8.35 -0.75 -13.67
C PHE A 41 -8.45 -0.05 -15.03
N PHE A 42 -9.67 0.24 -15.47
CA PHE A 42 -9.90 0.84 -16.79
C PHE A 42 -9.27 2.23 -16.92
N ALA A 43 -9.40 3.08 -15.91
CA ALA A 43 -8.76 4.39 -15.93
C ALA A 43 -7.22 4.29 -15.87
N ALA A 44 -6.67 3.31 -15.16
CA ALA A 44 -5.23 3.04 -15.16
C ALA A 44 -4.76 2.59 -16.53
N GLN A 45 -5.47 1.68 -17.17
CA GLN A 45 -5.16 1.19 -18.52
C GLN A 45 -5.18 2.34 -19.53
N GLU A 46 -6.27 3.11 -19.58
CA GLU A 46 -6.40 4.25 -20.49
C GLU A 46 -5.26 5.27 -20.32
N LEU A 47 -4.91 5.59 -19.08
CA LEU A 47 -3.81 6.51 -18.78
C LEU A 47 -2.46 5.98 -19.30
N LEU A 48 -2.16 4.71 -19.04
CA LEU A 48 -0.90 4.08 -19.46
C LEU A 48 -0.79 3.99 -20.98
N GLU A 49 -1.90 3.70 -21.69
CA GLU A 49 -1.99 3.69 -23.16
C GLU A 49 -1.81 5.08 -23.73
N GLN A 50 -2.51 6.10 -23.22
CA GLN A 50 -2.37 7.50 -23.64
C GLN A 50 -0.95 8.04 -23.48
N LYS A 51 -0.28 7.63 -22.41
CA LYS A 51 1.11 8.03 -22.13
C LYS A 51 2.14 7.14 -22.85
N GLN A 52 1.69 6.13 -23.60
CA GLN A 52 2.55 5.20 -24.33
C GLN A 52 3.64 4.57 -23.47
N ILE A 53 3.26 4.17 -22.25
CA ILE A 53 4.21 3.55 -21.31
C ILE A 53 4.69 2.21 -21.88
N PRO A 54 6.02 2.00 -22.00
CA PRO A 54 6.57 0.81 -22.60
C PRO A 54 6.45 -0.43 -21.71
N GLU A 55 6.45 -1.60 -22.33
CA GLU A 55 6.63 -2.86 -21.60
C GLU A 55 8.08 -2.97 -21.04
N PRO A 56 8.27 -3.60 -19.88
CA PRO A 56 7.28 -4.32 -19.08
C PRO A 56 6.50 -3.43 -18.09
N TYR A 57 6.78 -2.13 -18.00
CA TYR A 57 6.21 -1.24 -16.98
C TYR A 57 4.71 -1.10 -17.09
N HIS A 58 4.18 -1.02 -18.34
CA HIS A 58 2.75 -0.98 -18.59
C HIS A 58 2.03 -2.14 -17.89
N SER A 59 2.44 -3.36 -18.17
CA SER A 59 1.83 -4.57 -17.58
C SER A 59 1.99 -4.63 -16.06
N ILE A 60 3.15 -4.26 -15.53
CA ILE A 60 3.42 -4.31 -14.07
C ILE A 60 2.56 -3.27 -13.34
N LEU A 61 2.51 -2.03 -13.83
CA LEU A 61 1.73 -0.96 -13.22
C LEU A 61 0.23 -1.25 -13.29
N LEU A 62 -0.23 -1.87 -14.38
CA LEU A 62 -1.61 -2.26 -14.52
C LEU A 62 -2.02 -3.37 -13.53
N LYS A 63 -1.15 -4.35 -13.27
CA LYS A 63 -1.37 -5.36 -12.24
C LYS A 63 -1.58 -4.78 -10.84
N LEU A 64 -0.96 -3.64 -10.50
CA LEU A 64 -1.19 -2.98 -9.22
C LEU A 64 -2.62 -2.42 -9.09
N ALA A 65 -3.26 -2.07 -10.21
CA ALA A 65 -4.65 -1.60 -10.22
C ALA A 65 -5.66 -2.76 -10.21
N ASP A 66 -5.24 -3.97 -10.57
CA ASP A 66 -6.11 -5.13 -10.67
C ASP A 66 -6.54 -5.62 -9.28
N MET A 67 -7.80 -6.03 -9.19
CA MET A 67 -8.36 -6.65 -7.98
C MET A 67 -8.24 -8.17 -7.97
N PHE A 68 -8.09 -8.78 -9.16
CA PHE A 68 -8.18 -10.22 -9.36
C PHE A 68 -6.84 -10.85 -9.73
N GLU A 69 -6.01 -10.13 -10.49
CA GLU A 69 -4.68 -10.57 -10.92
C GLU A 69 -3.56 -9.79 -10.22
N ASN A 70 -3.65 -9.68 -8.91
CA ASN A 70 -2.63 -8.98 -8.13
C ASN A 70 -1.33 -9.81 -8.07
N ILE A 71 -0.24 -9.14 -7.73
CA ILE A 71 1.04 -9.80 -7.47
C ILE A 71 0.90 -10.66 -6.21
N GLU A 72 0.99 -11.98 -6.35
CA GLU A 72 0.64 -12.92 -5.30
C GLU A 72 1.67 -12.99 -4.17
N SER A 73 2.94 -12.76 -4.48
CA SER A 73 4.02 -12.86 -3.50
C SER A 73 5.05 -11.75 -3.63
N LEU A 74 5.83 -11.53 -2.57
CA LEU A 74 6.96 -10.60 -2.59
C LEU A 74 8.09 -11.11 -3.51
N GLU A 75 8.23 -12.41 -3.65
CA GLU A 75 9.17 -13.06 -4.55
C GLU A 75 8.82 -12.76 -6.03
N ASP A 76 7.54 -12.87 -6.39
CA ASP A 76 7.05 -12.50 -7.72
C ASP A 76 7.26 -11.02 -7.99
N ALA A 77 6.88 -10.15 -7.04
CA ALA A 77 7.12 -8.72 -7.13
C ALA A 77 8.58 -8.37 -7.39
N LYS A 78 9.49 -9.08 -6.72
CA LYS A 78 10.94 -8.90 -6.87
C LYS A 78 11.43 -9.28 -8.26
N SER A 79 10.86 -10.32 -8.85
CA SER A 79 11.23 -10.79 -10.19
C SER A 79 10.84 -9.83 -11.30
N LEU A 80 9.82 -8.99 -11.07
CA LEU A 80 9.28 -8.04 -12.03
C LEU A 80 10.07 -6.72 -12.12
N VAL A 81 10.95 -6.42 -11.18
CA VAL A 81 11.65 -5.14 -11.08
C VAL A 81 13.15 -5.29 -11.07
N LYS A 82 13.85 -4.29 -11.61
CA LYS A 82 15.32 -4.23 -11.61
C LYS A 82 15.84 -2.97 -10.92
N ASN A 83 15.00 -1.93 -10.80
CA ASN A 83 15.41 -0.69 -10.17
C ASN A 83 15.66 -0.86 -8.67
N GLU A 84 16.65 -0.16 -8.18
CA GLU A 84 17.10 -0.29 -6.80
C GLU A 84 16.03 0.12 -5.79
N ARG A 85 15.23 1.16 -6.09
CA ARG A 85 14.19 1.68 -5.21
C ARG A 85 13.11 0.63 -4.93
N SER A 86 12.58 0.00 -5.99
CA SER A 86 11.59 -1.07 -5.86
C SER A 86 12.16 -2.32 -5.17
N LEU A 87 13.41 -2.68 -5.48
CA LEU A 87 14.09 -3.81 -4.81
C LEU A 87 14.29 -3.55 -3.32
N GLN A 88 14.67 -2.34 -2.93
CA GLN A 88 14.78 -1.94 -1.52
C GLN A 88 13.42 -1.93 -0.82
N ALA A 89 12.35 -1.54 -1.51
CA ALA A 89 10.98 -1.62 -1.01
C ALA A 89 10.59 -3.06 -0.67
N ILE A 90 10.84 -4.00 -1.57
CA ILE A 90 10.62 -5.43 -1.32
C ILE A 90 11.46 -5.95 -0.15
N ALA A 91 12.75 -5.61 -0.12
CA ALA A 91 13.64 -6.03 0.98
C ALA A 91 13.14 -5.51 2.35
N ARG A 92 12.56 -4.31 2.41
CA ARG A 92 11.93 -3.79 3.64
C ARG A 92 10.70 -4.62 4.04
N LEU A 93 9.84 -4.99 3.08
CA LEU A 93 8.67 -5.84 3.35
C LEU A 93 9.08 -7.27 3.78
N GLU A 94 10.08 -7.87 3.15
CA GLU A 94 10.63 -9.18 3.56
C GLU A 94 11.16 -9.15 5.00
N LYS A 95 11.88 -8.06 5.36
CA LYS A 95 12.37 -7.86 6.72
C LYS A 95 11.21 -7.67 7.71
N LEU A 96 10.18 -6.92 7.31
CA LEU A 96 8.98 -6.71 8.13
C LEU A 96 8.23 -8.03 8.33
N ARG A 97 8.03 -8.84 7.27
CA ARG A 97 7.43 -10.18 7.35
C ARG A 97 8.12 -11.04 8.40
N LYS A 98 9.44 -11.15 8.33
CA LYS A 98 10.23 -11.92 9.32
C LYS A 98 10.03 -11.44 10.76
N ARG A 99 9.89 -10.12 10.97
CA ARG A 99 9.62 -9.57 12.30
C ARG A 99 8.22 -9.92 12.79
N LEU A 100 7.22 -9.81 11.92
CA LEU A 100 5.83 -10.15 12.25
C LEU A 100 5.66 -11.65 12.56
N GLU A 101 6.39 -12.52 11.86
CA GLU A 101 6.49 -13.95 12.17
C GLU A 101 7.05 -14.19 13.58
N GLN A 102 8.12 -13.47 13.96
CA GLN A 102 8.73 -13.56 15.29
C GLN A 102 7.76 -13.11 16.42
N TYR A 103 6.85 -12.16 16.11
CA TYR A 103 5.81 -11.74 17.04
C TYR A 103 4.56 -12.65 17.04
N GLY A 104 4.52 -13.66 16.17
CA GLY A 104 3.39 -14.60 16.08
C GLY A 104 2.10 -13.96 15.53
N VAL A 105 2.22 -12.90 14.72
CA VAL A 105 1.07 -12.17 14.17
C VAL A 105 0.97 -12.26 12.64
N ALA A 106 1.80 -13.06 12.01
CA ALA A 106 1.87 -13.16 10.55
C ALA A 106 0.56 -13.62 9.91
N GLU A 107 -0.23 -14.44 10.59
CA GLU A 107 -1.53 -14.93 10.12
C GLU A 107 -2.57 -13.81 9.89
N TYR A 108 -2.39 -12.66 10.55
CA TYR A 108 -3.26 -11.49 10.40
C TYR A 108 -2.79 -10.52 9.31
N ILE A 109 -1.69 -10.84 8.62
CA ILE A 109 -1.01 -9.89 7.73
C ILE A 109 -1.09 -10.35 6.28
N THR A 110 -1.45 -9.44 5.39
CA THR A 110 -1.31 -9.59 3.94
C THR A 110 -0.48 -8.46 3.37
N PHE A 111 0.22 -8.71 2.27
CA PHE A 111 0.94 -7.69 1.53
C PHE A 111 0.20 -7.40 0.22
N ASP A 112 -0.02 -6.11 -0.08
CA ASP A 112 -0.63 -5.64 -1.33
C ASP A 112 0.17 -4.43 -1.83
N LEU A 113 0.94 -4.62 -2.88
CA LEU A 113 1.77 -3.57 -3.50
C LEU A 113 0.93 -2.54 -4.27
N GLY A 114 -0.32 -2.88 -4.61
CA GLY A 114 -1.30 -1.95 -5.15
C GLY A 114 -2.03 -1.13 -4.07
N MET A 115 -1.79 -1.43 -2.79
CA MET A 115 -2.32 -0.62 -1.69
C MET A 115 -1.48 0.65 -1.54
N LEU A 116 -1.84 1.66 -2.31
CA LEU A 116 -1.26 2.99 -2.24
C LEU A 116 -2.18 3.93 -1.45
N SER A 117 -1.62 5.01 -0.93
CA SER A 117 -2.40 6.08 -0.31
C SER A 117 -2.61 7.21 -1.31
N LYS A 118 -3.79 7.84 -1.28
CA LYS A 118 -4.04 9.11 -1.98
C LYS A 118 -3.14 10.24 -1.46
N TYR A 119 -2.66 10.13 -0.23
CA TYR A 119 -1.78 11.12 0.39
C TYR A 119 -0.33 10.90 -0.06
N GLN A 120 0.28 11.93 -0.63
CA GLN A 120 1.65 11.88 -1.14
C GLN A 120 2.73 11.96 -0.05
N TYR A 121 2.36 12.29 1.19
CA TYR A 121 3.33 12.44 2.27
C TYR A 121 3.91 11.11 2.80
N TYR A 122 3.29 9.98 2.49
CA TYR A 122 3.86 8.67 2.84
C TYR A 122 5.11 8.38 2.01
N THR A 123 6.14 7.89 2.69
CA THR A 123 7.49 7.67 2.12
C THR A 123 7.97 6.23 2.21
N GLY A 124 7.11 5.31 2.61
CA GLY A 124 7.47 3.91 2.79
C GLY A 124 6.25 3.05 3.02
N VAL A 125 6.28 2.26 4.07
CA VAL A 125 5.19 1.35 4.44
C VAL A 125 3.90 2.12 4.70
N VAL A 126 2.80 1.64 4.12
CA VAL A 126 1.43 2.04 4.43
C VAL A 126 0.66 0.81 4.89
N PHE A 127 -0.32 0.98 5.77
CA PHE A 127 -1.10 -0.15 6.26
C PHE A 127 -2.54 0.24 6.55
N LYS A 128 -3.43 -0.75 6.43
CA LYS A 128 -4.83 -0.66 6.77
C LYS A 128 -5.25 -1.91 7.53
N ALA A 129 -6.03 -1.75 8.60
CA ALA A 129 -6.64 -2.87 9.31
C ALA A 129 -8.14 -2.89 9.01
N TYR A 130 -8.60 -4.06 8.62
CA TYR A 130 -10.00 -4.36 8.33
C TYR A 130 -10.53 -5.33 9.38
N THR A 131 -11.82 -5.28 9.64
CA THR A 131 -12.48 -6.22 10.54
C THR A 131 -13.85 -6.59 10.01
N TYR A 132 -14.35 -7.75 10.46
CA TYR A 132 -15.65 -8.24 10.05
C TYR A 132 -16.77 -7.28 10.44
N GLY A 133 -17.68 -7.04 9.50
CA GLY A 133 -18.88 -6.24 9.70
C GLY A 133 -18.73 -4.76 9.29
N ILE A 134 -17.53 -4.31 8.92
CA ILE A 134 -17.28 -2.93 8.47
C ILE A 134 -16.73 -2.96 7.04
N GLY A 135 -17.28 -2.09 6.18
CA GLY A 135 -16.93 -2.04 4.75
C GLY A 135 -15.65 -1.27 4.42
N ASP A 136 -15.08 -0.53 5.37
CA ASP A 136 -13.82 0.21 5.20
C ASP A 136 -12.83 -0.15 6.31
N ALA A 137 -11.59 0.31 6.19
CA ALA A 137 -10.55 0.05 7.17
C ALA A 137 -10.79 0.85 8.46
N VAL A 138 -10.80 0.15 9.59
CA VAL A 138 -10.96 0.75 10.93
C VAL A 138 -9.67 1.40 11.44
N VAL A 139 -8.51 1.00 10.88
CA VAL A 139 -7.21 1.63 11.13
C VAL A 139 -6.54 1.93 9.80
N LYS A 140 -5.96 3.12 9.66
CA LYS A 140 -5.21 3.56 8.48
C LYS A 140 -3.96 4.27 8.93
N GLY A 141 -2.79 3.91 8.38
CA GLY A 141 -1.53 4.51 8.78
C GLY A 141 -0.39 4.28 7.80
N GLY A 142 0.79 4.81 8.15
CA GLY A 142 1.99 4.61 7.36
C GLY A 142 3.17 5.46 7.83
N ARG A 143 4.30 5.27 7.17
CA ARG A 143 5.55 5.98 7.41
C ARG A 143 5.61 7.27 6.58
N TYR A 144 6.07 8.36 7.17
CA TYR A 144 6.23 9.66 6.54
C TYR A 144 7.49 10.37 7.06
N ASP A 145 8.56 10.35 6.27
CA ASP A 145 9.87 10.87 6.68
C ASP A 145 10.02 12.37 6.41
N ASN A 146 9.25 12.92 5.45
CA ASN A 146 9.42 14.29 4.97
C ASN A 146 8.37 15.27 5.52
N LEU A 147 7.30 14.77 6.17
CA LEU A 147 6.20 15.63 6.60
C LEU A 147 6.63 16.61 7.69
N LEU A 148 7.37 16.13 8.68
CA LEU A 148 7.81 16.94 9.82
C LEU A 148 8.87 17.98 9.45
N ARG A 149 9.58 17.79 8.32
CA ARG A 149 10.52 18.77 7.76
C ARG A 149 9.84 20.10 7.43
N LYS A 150 8.58 20.07 6.99
CA LYS A 150 7.76 21.29 6.76
C LYS A 150 7.49 22.08 8.04
N PHE A 151 7.64 21.45 9.20
CA PHE A 151 7.48 22.06 10.53
C PHE A 151 8.83 22.26 11.24
N GLY A 152 9.94 22.27 10.49
CA GLY A 152 11.29 22.54 11.01
C GLY A 152 11.95 21.33 11.69
N LYS A 153 11.40 20.12 11.60
CA LYS A 153 11.98 18.94 12.25
C LYS A 153 12.26 17.83 11.24
N ASP A 154 13.53 17.59 10.93
CA ASP A 154 13.95 16.52 10.04
C ASP A 154 14.05 15.20 10.79
N THR A 155 12.98 14.40 10.75
CA THR A 155 12.91 13.10 11.42
C THR A 155 11.89 12.19 10.73
N ALA A 156 12.24 10.91 10.66
CA ALA A 156 11.32 9.88 10.22
C ALA A 156 10.18 9.71 11.25
N ALA A 157 8.97 9.48 10.74
CA ALA A 157 7.82 9.24 11.59
C ALA A 157 6.91 8.16 10.99
N ILE A 158 6.20 7.47 11.87
CA ILE A 158 5.10 6.57 11.53
C ILE A 158 3.92 6.93 12.41
N GLY A 159 2.72 6.88 11.84
CA GLY A 159 1.50 7.16 12.60
C GLY A 159 0.30 6.47 11.98
N PHE A 160 -0.76 6.43 12.74
CA PHE A 160 -2.02 5.87 12.29
C PHE A 160 -3.21 6.57 12.93
N VAL A 161 -4.37 6.41 12.32
CA VAL A 161 -5.68 6.83 12.84
C VAL A 161 -6.54 5.60 13.05
N ILE A 162 -7.33 5.63 14.13
CA ILE A 162 -8.40 4.66 14.39
C ILE A 162 -9.72 5.39 14.20
N VAL A 163 -10.61 4.83 13.37
CA VAL A 163 -11.97 5.33 13.18
C VAL A 163 -12.83 4.75 14.31
N ILE A 164 -13.08 5.54 15.33
CA ILE A 164 -13.71 5.07 16.57
C ILE A 164 -15.14 4.57 16.34
N ASP A 165 -15.93 5.28 15.53
CA ASP A 165 -17.31 4.89 15.24
C ASP A 165 -17.36 3.52 14.55
N ASP A 166 -16.51 3.31 13.54
CA ASP A 166 -16.39 2.01 12.84
C ASP A 166 -15.91 0.91 13.80
N LEU A 167 -14.97 1.23 14.68
CA LEU A 167 -14.49 0.27 15.69
C LEU A 167 -15.59 -0.14 16.67
N LEU A 168 -16.36 0.82 17.18
CA LEU A 168 -17.48 0.53 18.08
C LEU A 168 -18.58 -0.29 17.39
N GLU A 169 -18.88 0.03 16.12
CA GLU A 169 -19.81 -0.76 15.33
C GLU A 169 -19.31 -2.19 15.12
N ALA A 170 -18.02 -2.37 14.80
CA ALA A 170 -17.40 -3.69 14.64
C ALA A 170 -17.49 -4.51 15.92
N LEU A 171 -17.18 -3.93 17.07
CA LEU A 171 -17.28 -4.57 18.38
C LEU A 171 -18.71 -5.03 18.67
N SER A 172 -19.69 -4.15 18.42
CA SER A 172 -21.11 -4.48 18.57
C SER A 172 -21.53 -5.64 17.68
N ARG A 173 -21.20 -5.61 16.38
CA ARG A 173 -21.53 -6.66 15.41
C ARG A 173 -20.86 -8.00 15.74
N GLN A 174 -19.67 -7.97 16.31
CA GLN A 174 -18.95 -9.17 16.76
C GLN A 174 -19.32 -9.60 18.19
N LYS A 175 -20.30 -8.92 18.83
CA LYS A 175 -20.77 -9.19 20.19
C LYS A 175 -19.62 -9.18 21.22
N VAL A 176 -18.64 -8.32 21.02
CA VAL A 176 -17.57 -8.10 21.99
C VAL A 176 -18.08 -7.17 23.08
N VAL A 177 -18.06 -7.66 24.31
CA VAL A 177 -18.39 -6.85 25.50
C VAL A 177 -17.19 -5.96 25.85
N ILE A 178 -17.44 -4.67 25.99
CA ILE A 178 -16.46 -3.65 26.40
C ILE A 178 -16.59 -3.42 27.90
#